data_9032bc51fa70230341180b8948ad24d9
#
_entry.id   9032bc51fa70230341180b8948ad24d9
#
_cell.length_a   1.000
_cell.length_b   1.000
_cell.length_c   1.000
_cell.angle_alpha   90.00
_cell.angle_beta   90.00
_cell.angle_gamma   90.00
#
_symmetry.space_group_name_H-M   'P 1'
#
loop_
_entity.id
_entity.type
_entity.pdbx_description
1 polymer ?
#
loop_
_entity_poly.entity_id
_entity_poly.type
_entity_poly.pdbx_seq_one_letter_code
_entity_poly.pdbx_strand_id
1 'polypeptide(L)'
;ATGLNFWETSTLNSSLASANGASATDASILALAPSSISQLDESNISASLMYYGVTTDYNIFGSETDYNTKNPIPMGFFVTPIDESYFFGLAIYSRTAADITVPTIPLVHPKETRVTPIMVSVSPSVAYKLNNVSFAVSLEYIHTPYALEQTTCFINLCNTLKQEGKTSGWAGALSTSWQITSSVSTALIHRFSASFGDENITVKLPSITSLYGAFAITPKTTLHATYSYSKFDGKGVTYANYQDPIGLLIGYQDSQRVATSIEHKIGRWSLRGGVSLDEAIDQLGGIDKRFRLGVGYMVTKHFTVNAALVNEDYAIKEAIAGEATLVKVQNNGKAFSLGGHYKF
;
A
#
# COMPACT_ATOMS: atom_id res chain seq x y z
N ALA A 1 -1.35 -10.40 -7.48
CA ALA A 1 -2.53 -10.10 -6.63
C ALA A 1 -2.17 -9.21 -5.45
N THR A 2 -1.02 -9.47 -4.86
CA THR A 2 -0.54 -8.77 -3.65
C THR A 2 -0.25 -7.28 -3.86
N GLY A 3 0.11 -6.86 -5.08
CA GLY A 3 0.30 -5.45 -5.41
C GLY A 3 -0.95 -4.57 -5.33
N LEU A 4 -2.15 -5.18 -5.28
CA LEU A 4 -3.41 -4.45 -5.09
C LEU A 4 -3.67 -4.08 -3.63
N ASN A 5 -2.95 -4.67 -2.68
CA ASN A 5 -3.00 -4.35 -1.25
C ASN A 5 -1.64 -3.78 -0.80
N PHE A 6 -1.35 -2.56 -1.25
CA PHE A 6 -0.06 -1.92 -1.08
C PHE A 6 -0.07 -0.98 0.13
N TRP A 7 0.83 -1.24 1.08
CA TRP A 7 0.90 -0.52 2.37
C TRP A 7 2.07 0.45 2.48
N GLU A 8 2.94 0.50 1.47
CA GLU A 8 4.13 1.33 1.49
C GLU A 8 3.81 2.72 0.93
N THR A 9 3.64 3.71 1.79
CA THR A 9 3.14 5.05 1.42
C THR A 9 4.14 6.18 1.58
N SER A 10 5.22 5.97 2.33
CA SER A 10 6.37 6.87 2.45
C SER A 10 7.56 6.11 3.03
N THR A 11 8.75 6.71 2.99
CA THR A 11 9.95 6.14 3.65
C THR A 11 9.74 6.01 5.15
N LEU A 12 9.22 7.05 5.80
CA LEU A 12 8.94 7.02 7.25
C LEU A 12 7.89 5.95 7.58
N ASN A 13 6.76 5.96 6.92
CA ASN A 13 5.67 5.01 7.19
C ASN A 13 6.12 3.56 6.94
N SER A 14 6.88 3.31 5.87
CA SER A 14 7.43 1.99 5.59
C SER A 14 8.37 1.51 6.69
N SER A 15 9.25 2.38 7.19
CA SER A 15 10.19 2.04 8.27
C SER A 15 9.48 1.68 9.58
N LEU A 16 8.24 2.11 9.76
CA LEU A 16 7.38 1.86 10.92
C LEU A 16 6.23 0.89 10.61
N ALA A 17 6.36 0.08 9.56
CA ALA A 17 5.37 -0.91 9.13
C ALA A 17 3.98 -0.31 8.87
N SER A 18 3.90 0.98 8.52
CA SER A 18 2.64 1.74 8.42
C SER A 18 1.73 1.59 9.64
N ALA A 19 2.32 1.43 10.83
CA ALA A 19 1.63 1.30 12.10
C ALA A 19 1.58 2.62 12.89
N ASN A 20 2.19 3.69 12.37
CA ASN A 20 2.38 4.97 13.06
C ASN A 20 1.23 5.97 12.89
N GLY A 21 0.04 5.54 12.50
CA GLY A 21 -1.10 6.43 12.21
C GLY A 21 -1.59 7.26 13.41
N ALA A 22 -1.29 6.86 14.64
CA ALA A 22 -1.66 7.60 15.85
C ALA A 22 -0.64 8.67 16.28
N SER A 23 0.55 8.71 15.68
CA SER A 23 1.63 9.62 16.07
C SER A 23 2.30 10.23 14.84
N ALA A 24 1.99 11.48 14.55
CA ALA A 24 2.52 12.19 13.39
C ALA A 24 3.94 12.68 13.64
N THR A 25 4.84 12.38 12.72
CA THR A 25 6.20 12.93 12.66
C THR A 25 6.33 13.88 11.47
N ASP A 26 5.74 13.57 10.35
CA ASP A 26 5.75 14.38 9.14
C ASP A 26 4.40 14.31 8.38
N ALA A 27 4.31 15.03 7.28
CA ALA A 27 3.11 15.12 6.47
C ALA A 27 2.65 13.78 5.87
N SER A 28 3.50 12.76 5.80
CA SER A 28 3.12 11.44 5.24
C SER A 28 2.12 10.68 6.11
N ILE A 29 1.84 11.16 7.32
CA ILE A 29 0.74 10.66 8.16
C ILE A 29 -0.62 10.73 7.46
N LEU A 30 -0.77 11.63 6.48
CA LEU A 30 -1.99 11.74 5.64
C LEU A 30 -2.36 10.43 4.96
N ALA A 31 -1.40 9.60 4.61
CA ALA A 31 -1.66 8.30 4.00
C ALA A 31 -2.19 7.25 4.98
N LEU A 32 -2.06 7.47 6.28
CA LEU A 32 -2.47 6.55 7.34
C LEU A 32 -3.74 7.05 8.07
N ALA A 33 -3.65 8.20 8.72
CA ALA A 33 -4.73 8.79 9.48
C ALA A 33 -4.70 10.32 9.35
N PRO A 34 -5.47 10.91 8.41
CA PRO A 34 -5.48 12.34 8.18
C PRO A 34 -5.83 13.18 9.42
N SER A 35 -6.62 12.67 10.36
CA SER A 35 -6.91 13.35 11.62
C SER A 35 -5.69 13.65 12.47
N SER A 36 -4.62 12.84 12.32
CA SER A 36 -3.38 13.01 13.08
C SER A 36 -2.52 14.18 12.60
N ILE A 37 -2.84 14.82 11.46
CA ILE A 37 -2.13 16.04 11.03
C ILE A 37 -2.26 17.19 12.02
N SER A 38 -3.27 17.17 12.87
CA SER A 38 -3.46 18.12 13.97
C SER A 38 -2.37 18.11 15.03
N GLN A 39 -1.46 17.12 14.98
CA GLN A 39 -0.28 17.03 15.83
C GLN A 39 0.93 17.77 15.24
N LEU A 40 0.84 18.26 14.00
CA LEU A 40 1.90 19.00 13.32
C LEU A 40 1.66 20.50 13.52
N ASP A 41 2.46 21.15 14.37
CA ASP A 41 2.30 22.54 14.72
C ASP A 41 2.82 23.50 13.64
N GLU A 42 3.61 23.02 12.70
CA GLU A 42 4.25 23.78 11.63
C GLU A 42 3.87 23.21 10.28
N SER A 43 3.92 24.01 9.22
CA SER A 43 3.81 23.53 7.86
C SER A 43 4.91 22.51 7.57
N ASN A 44 4.54 21.43 6.89
CA ASN A 44 5.42 20.28 6.68
C ASN A 44 5.27 19.75 5.26
N ILE A 45 6.39 19.54 4.59
CA ILE A 45 6.47 18.82 3.31
C ILE A 45 7.24 17.54 3.53
N SER A 46 6.73 16.43 3.02
CA SER A 46 7.41 15.13 2.98
C SER A 46 7.46 14.61 1.55
N ALA A 47 8.59 14.09 1.15
CA ALA A 47 8.76 13.46 -0.15
C ALA A 47 9.55 12.16 -0.01
N SER A 48 9.20 11.16 -0.81
CA SER A 48 9.85 9.85 -0.81
C SER A 48 9.95 9.30 -2.24
N LEU A 49 11.02 8.55 -2.48
CA LEU A 49 11.18 7.71 -3.65
C LEU A 49 11.49 6.29 -3.19
N MET A 50 10.65 5.35 -3.59
CA MET A 50 10.81 3.94 -3.29
C MET A 50 11.14 3.16 -4.56
N TYR A 51 12.16 2.32 -4.50
CA TYR A 51 12.42 1.29 -5.48
C TYR A 51 11.84 -0.02 -4.97
N TYR A 52 10.72 -0.42 -5.56
CA TYR A 52 9.99 -1.62 -5.19
C TYR A 52 10.21 -2.71 -6.23
N GLY A 53 10.74 -3.85 -5.78
CA GLY A 53 11.00 -5.01 -6.63
C GLY A 53 10.27 -6.24 -6.13
N VAL A 54 9.69 -7.00 -7.06
CA VAL A 54 9.06 -8.29 -6.79
C VAL A 54 9.68 -9.35 -7.69
N THR A 55 10.13 -10.43 -7.09
CA THR A 55 10.49 -11.66 -7.80
C THR A 55 9.31 -12.62 -7.70
N THR A 56 8.84 -13.11 -8.84
CA THR A 56 7.76 -14.09 -8.91
C THR A 56 8.28 -15.35 -9.58
N ASP A 57 8.24 -16.45 -8.85
CA ASP A 57 8.61 -17.77 -9.34
C ASP A 57 7.32 -18.53 -9.65
N TYR A 58 7.19 -18.97 -10.90
CA TYR A 58 6.08 -19.79 -11.39
C TYR A 58 6.55 -21.21 -11.67
N ASN A 59 5.78 -22.18 -11.20
CA ASN A 59 5.82 -23.55 -11.71
C ASN A 59 4.44 -23.88 -12.27
N ILE A 60 4.32 -23.99 -13.58
CA ILE A 60 3.07 -24.31 -14.27
C ILE A 60 3.26 -25.62 -15.02
N PHE A 61 2.56 -26.67 -14.58
CA PHE A 61 2.65 -28.03 -15.14
C PHE A 61 4.10 -28.55 -15.22
N GLY A 62 4.93 -28.23 -14.20
CA GLY A 62 6.33 -28.64 -14.15
C GLY A 62 7.32 -27.75 -14.92
N SER A 63 6.85 -26.70 -15.58
CA SER A 63 7.71 -25.70 -16.21
C SER A 63 7.95 -24.54 -15.25
N GLU A 64 9.21 -24.29 -14.92
CA GLU A 64 9.64 -23.22 -14.02
C GLU A 64 10.01 -21.97 -14.82
N THR A 65 9.52 -20.82 -14.36
CA THR A 65 9.83 -19.51 -14.93
C THR A 65 9.82 -18.47 -13.84
N ASP A 66 10.80 -17.57 -13.82
CA ASP A 66 10.89 -16.47 -12.88
C ASP A 66 10.84 -15.12 -13.58
N TYR A 67 10.23 -14.15 -12.89
CA TYR A 67 10.13 -12.76 -13.33
C TYR A 67 10.58 -11.83 -12.21
N ASN A 68 11.31 -10.79 -12.60
CA ASN A 68 11.73 -9.71 -11.71
C ASN A 68 11.18 -8.39 -12.21
N THR A 69 10.42 -7.71 -11.36
CA THR A 69 9.95 -6.35 -11.63
C THR A 69 10.62 -5.37 -10.69
N LYS A 70 10.93 -4.16 -11.18
CA LYS A 70 11.49 -3.07 -10.37
C LYS A 70 10.83 -1.77 -10.80
N ASN A 71 10.12 -1.14 -9.88
CA ASN A 71 9.39 0.09 -10.16
C ASN A 71 9.78 1.19 -9.19
N PRO A 72 10.15 2.38 -9.68
CA PRO A 72 10.28 3.57 -8.84
C PRO A 72 8.88 4.10 -8.51
N ILE A 73 8.63 4.39 -7.24
CA ILE A 73 7.36 4.92 -6.73
C ILE A 73 7.63 6.22 -6.00
N PRO A 74 7.35 7.38 -6.61
CA PRO A 74 7.43 8.67 -5.94
C PRO A 74 6.18 8.94 -5.11
N MET A 75 6.36 9.60 -3.97
CA MET A 75 5.29 10.00 -3.06
C MET A 75 5.57 11.38 -2.48
N GLY A 76 4.52 12.18 -2.30
CA GLY A 76 4.64 13.53 -1.77
C GLY A 76 3.47 13.92 -0.89
N PHE A 77 3.74 14.72 0.15
CA PHE A 77 2.75 15.11 1.13
C PHE A 77 3.01 16.54 1.60
N PHE A 78 1.93 17.25 1.85
CA PHE A 78 1.98 18.60 2.41
C PHE A 78 0.91 18.73 3.49
N VAL A 79 1.27 19.35 4.62
CA VAL A 79 0.36 19.71 5.69
C VAL A 79 0.64 21.13 6.11
N THR A 80 -0.41 21.90 6.37
CA THR A 80 -0.28 23.23 6.97
C THR A 80 -1.40 23.47 7.98
N PRO A 81 -1.08 24.00 9.19
CA PRO A 81 -2.09 24.56 10.07
C PRO A 81 -2.72 25.77 9.39
N ILE A 82 -4.04 25.90 9.43
CA ILE A 82 -4.78 27.09 9.00
C ILE A 82 -4.92 28.04 10.19
N ASP A 83 -5.28 27.46 11.33
CA ASP A 83 -5.33 28.11 12.64
C ASP A 83 -5.11 27.06 13.76
N GLU A 84 -5.43 27.38 15.00
CA GLU A 84 -5.25 26.47 16.15
C GLU A 84 -6.16 25.22 16.08
N SER A 85 -7.23 25.27 15.30
CA SER A 85 -8.26 24.21 15.22
C SER A 85 -8.30 23.52 13.86
N TYR A 86 -7.97 24.21 12.77
CA TYR A 86 -8.10 23.69 11.42
C TYR A 86 -6.75 23.44 10.75
N PHE A 87 -6.68 22.31 10.06
CA PHE A 87 -5.46 21.84 9.38
C PHE A 87 -5.85 21.38 7.97
N PHE A 88 -5.00 21.70 7.01
CA PHE A 88 -5.14 21.24 5.63
C PHE A 88 -4.01 20.29 5.28
N GLY A 89 -4.32 19.26 4.51
CA GLY A 89 -3.34 18.32 3.99
C GLY A 89 -3.59 18.00 2.52
N LEU A 90 -2.52 17.69 1.80
CA LEU A 90 -2.54 17.16 0.44
C LEU A 90 -1.56 16.02 0.33
N ALA A 91 -2.05 14.85 -0.14
CA ALA A 91 -1.26 13.66 -0.34
C ALA A 91 -1.26 13.24 -1.80
N ILE A 92 -0.10 12.80 -2.30
CA ILE A 92 0.06 12.15 -3.61
C ILE A 92 0.85 10.87 -3.37
N TYR A 93 0.22 9.71 -3.59
CA TYR A 93 0.83 8.40 -3.36
C TYR A 93 0.21 7.32 -4.24
N SER A 94 0.86 6.16 -4.30
CA SER A 94 0.39 5.02 -5.07
C SER A 94 -0.51 4.11 -4.24
N ARG A 95 -1.66 3.72 -4.82
CA ARG A 95 -2.60 2.77 -4.22
C ARG A 95 -2.27 1.32 -4.56
N THR A 96 -1.49 1.09 -5.59
CA THR A 96 -1.08 -0.24 -6.04
C THR A 96 0.34 -0.20 -6.60
N ALA A 97 1.04 -1.31 -6.45
CA ALA A 97 2.32 -1.58 -7.08
C ALA A 97 2.28 -2.84 -7.97
N ALA A 98 1.10 -3.18 -8.49
CA ALA A 98 0.92 -4.36 -9.32
C ALA A 98 1.52 -4.15 -10.72
N ASP A 99 2.43 -5.03 -11.09
CA ASP A 99 2.97 -5.22 -12.45
C ASP A 99 3.15 -6.73 -12.61
N ILE A 100 2.22 -7.34 -13.35
CA ILE A 100 2.03 -8.79 -13.36
C ILE A 100 2.37 -9.33 -14.75
N THR A 101 3.32 -10.26 -14.82
CA THR A 101 3.62 -11.05 -16.01
C THR A 101 3.36 -12.52 -15.67
N VAL A 102 2.51 -13.15 -16.46
CA VAL A 102 2.19 -14.59 -16.37
C VAL A 102 2.89 -15.32 -17.51
N PRO A 103 3.59 -16.44 -17.24
CA PRO A 103 4.27 -17.20 -18.26
C PRO A 103 3.30 -17.84 -19.26
N THR A 104 3.85 -18.36 -20.33
CA THR A 104 3.10 -19.09 -21.34
C THR A 104 2.41 -20.32 -20.75
N ILE A 105 1.17 -20.54 -21.16
CA ILE A 105 0.42 -21.77 -20.85
C ILE A 105 0.23 -22.53 -22.16
N PRO A 106 0.81 -23.72 -22.30
CA PRO A 106 0.73 -24.49 -23.52
C PRO A 106 -0.72 -24.65 -24.03
N LEU A 107 -0.91 -24.55 -25.35
CA LEU A 107 -2.17 -24.66 -26.06
C LEU A 107 -3.20 -23.55 -25.85
N VAL A 108 -3.14 -22.79 -24.77
CA VAL A 108 -4.14 -21.76 -24.44
C VAL A 108 -3.55 -20.35 -24.56
N HIS A 109 -2.43 -20.11 -23.90
CA HIS A 109 -1.73 -18.81 -23.90
C HIS A 109 -0.27 -19.00 -24.33
N PRO A 110 0.02 -19.01 -25.65
CA PRO A 110 1.36 -19.31 -26.18
C PRO A 110 2.36 -18.16 -26.00
N LYS A 111 1.89 -17.00 -25.56
CA LYS A 111 2.71 -15.83 -25.20
C LYS A 111 2.48 -15.44 -23.75
N GLU A 112 3.45 -14.72 -23.17
CA GLU A 112 3.29 -14.12 -21.85
C GLU A 112 2.08 -13.18 -21.80
N THR A 113 1.33 -13.25 -20.71
CA THR A 113 0.27 -12.30 -20.40
C THR A 113 0.83 -11.20 -19.51
N ARG A 114 0.63 -9.94 -19.86
CA ARG A 114 1.08 -8.78 -19.08
C ARG A 114 -0.11 -7.94 -18.66
N VAL A 115 -0.14 -7.59 -17.37
CA VAL A 115 -1.20 -6.78 -16.76
C VAL A 115 -0.56 -5.75 -15.83
N THR A 116 -0.83 -4.49 -16.11
CA THR A 116 -0.24 -3.38 -15.33
C THR A 116 -1.31 -2.35 -14.95
N PRO A 117 -2.04 -2.55 -13.85
CA PRO A 117 -2.90 -1.53 -13.28
C PRO A 117 -2.08 -0.62 -12.37
N ILE A 118 -1.94 0.64 -12.73
CA ILE A 118 -1.28 1.67 -11.92
C ILE A 118 -2.36 2.56 -11.32
N MET A 119 -2.31 2.82 -10.01
CA MET A 119 -3.25 3.70 -9.34
C MET A 119 -2.49 4.78 -8.57
N VAL A 120 -2.66 6.01 -8.99
CA VAL A 120 -2.10 7.17 -8.31
C VAL A 120 -3.23 7.97 -7.67
N SER A 121 -3.11 8.22 -6.38
CA SER A 121 -4.08 8.99 -5.61
C SER A 121 -3.57 10.40 -5.36
N VAL A 122 -4.48 11.37 -5.54
CA VAL A 122 -4.33 12.75 -5.07
C VAL A 122 -5.44 12.99 -4.06
N SER A 123 -5.07 13.25 -2.80
CA SER A 123 -6.03 13.28 -1.70
C SER A 123 -5.88 14.54 -0.85
N PRO A 124 -6.74 15.54 -1.01
CA PRO A 124 -6.89 16.63 -0.07
C PRO A 124 -7.63 16.17 1.19
N SER A 125 -7.24 16.71 2.33
CA SER A 125 -7.84 16.44 3.64
C SER A 125 -7.97 17.72 4.45
N VAL A 126 -9.03 17.80 5.24
CA VAL A 126 -9.21 18.85 6.25
C VAL A 126 -9.42 18.17 7.60
N ALA A 127 -8.66 18.61 8.60
CA ALA A 127 -8.81 18.14 9.97
C ALA A 127 -9.27 19.29 10.88
N TYR A 128 -10.10 18.92 11.86
CA TYR A 128 -10.57 19.80 12.92
C TYR A 128 -10.16 19.23 14.27
N LYS A 129 -9.47 20.06 15.08
CA LYS A 129 -9.01 19.71 16.41
C LYS A 129 -9.92 20.34 17.46
N LEU A 130 -10.42 19.51 18.35
CA LEU A 130 -11.19 19.90 19.51
C LEU A 130 -10.53 19.31 20.76
N ASN A 131 -9.80 20.14 21.53
CA ASN A 131 -9.01 19.70 22.67
C ASN A 131 -8.00 18.60 22.28
N ASN A 132 -8.17 17.40 22.83
CA ASN A 132 -7.31 16.24 22.60
C ASN A 132 -7.86 15.25 21.56
N VAL A 133 -8.96 15.59 20.90
CA VAL A 133 -9.58 14.79 19.82
C VAL A 133 -9.53 15.58 18.52
N SER A 134 -9.29 14.91 17.43
CA SER A 134 -9.33 15.49 16.08
C SER A 134 -10.13 14.63 15.14
N PHE A 135 -10.79 15.27 14.18
CA PHE A 135 -11.57 14.63 13.13
C PHE A 135 -11.05 15.10 11.78
N ALA A 136 -11.09 14.24 10.78
CA ALA A 136 -10.75 14.64 9.43
C ALA A 136 -11.64 13.99 8.39
N VAL A 137 -11.82 14.72 7.29
CA VAL A 137 -12.47 14.27 6.07
C VAL A 137 -11.44 14.35 4.96
N SER A 138 -11.35 13.27 4.18
CA SER A 138 -10.48 13.19 3.00
C SER A 138 -11.30 12.89 1.77
N LEU A 139 -11.00 13.58 0.69
CA LEU A 139 -11.46 13.25 -0.65
C LEU A 139 -10.26 12.69 -1.41
N GLU A 140 -10.47 11.71 -2.28
CA GLU A 140 -9.41 11.06 -3.03
C GLU A 140 -9.81 10.97 -4.50
N TYR A 141 -8.97 11.55 -5.36
CA TYR A 141 -9.04 11.36 -6.80
C TYR A 141 -8.03 10.30 -7.20
N ILE A 142 -8.49 9.24 -7.87
CA ILE A 142 -7.66 8.11 -8.26
C ILE A 142 -7.55 8.08 -9.77
N HIS A 143 -6.33 8.23 -10.28
CA HIS A 143 -6.01 8.12 -11.68
C HIS A 143 -5.36 6.77 -11.97
N THR A 144 -5.93 6.03 -12.92
CA THR A 144 -5.55 4.65 -13.21
C THR A 144 -5.24 4.48 -14.70
N PRO A 145 -3.99 4.72 -15.12
CA PRO A 145 -3.51 4.20 -16.41
C PRO A 145 -3.39 2.68 -16.33
N TYR A 146 -3.72 1.99 -17.40
CA TYR A 146 -3.67 0.53 -17.46
C TYR A 146 -3.19 0.03 -18.81
N ALA A 147 -2.57 -1.15 -18.79
CA ALA A 147 -2.18 -1.89 -19.98
C ALA A 147 -2.43 -3.39 -19.75
N LEU A 148 -2.94 -4.03 -20.78
CA LEU A 148 -3.16 -5.47 -20.85
C LEU A 148 -2.73 -5.99 -22.20
N GLU A 149 -1.95 -7.06 -22.23
CA GLU A 149 -1.66 -7.82 -23.43
C GLU A 149 -1.81 -9.32 -23.15
N GLN A 150 -2.71 -9.97 -23.88
CA GLN A 150 -2.95 -11.41 -23.75
C GLN A 150 -3.22 -12.03 -25.11
N THR A 151 -2.52 -13.12 -25.43
CA THR A 151 -2.78 -13.94 -26.60
C THR A 151 -3.46 -15.24 -26.18
N THR A 152 -4.64 -15.50 -26.71
CA THR A 152 -5.41 -16.74 -26.47
C THR A 152 -5.54 -17.51 -27.76
N CYS A 153 -5.29 -18.81 -27.72
CA CYS A 153 -5.43 -19.71 -28.86
C CYS A 153 -6.46 -20.80 -28.58
N PHE A 154 -7.25 -21.14 -29.58
CA PHE A 154 -8.13 -22.30 -29.60
C PHE A 154 -7.98 -23.01 -30.94
N ILE A 155 -7.45 -24.23 -30.91
CA ILE A 155 -7.24 -25.11 -32.11
C ILE A 155 -6.61 -24.33 -33.28
N ASN A 156 -5.40 -23.77 -33.09
CA ASN A 156 -4.64 -23.01 -34.10
C ASN A 156 -5.23 -21.62 -34.50
N LEU A 157 -6.36 -21.24 -33.94
CA LEU A 157 -6.89 -19.89 -34.06
C LEU A 157 -6.45 -19.08 -32.86
N CYS A 158 -5.58 -18.10 -33.06
CA CYS A 158 -5.06 -17.24 -32.03
C CYS A 158 -5.59 -15.81 -32.15
N ASN A 159 -5.97 -15.22 -31.02
CA ASN A 159 -6.37 -13.82 -30.93
C ASN A 159 -5.51 -13.15 -29.86
N THR A 160 -5.00 -11.95 -30.16
CA THR A 160 -4.28 -11.13 -29.19
C THR A 160 -5.16 -9.98 -28.77
N LEU A 161 -5.52 -9.97 -27.49
CA LEU A 161 -6.16 -8.86 -26.82
C LEU A 161 -5.08 -7.88 -26.35
N LYS A 162 -5.15 -6.66 -26.84
CA LYS A 162 -4.30 -5.55 -26.36
C LYS A 162 -5.20 -4.39 -25.99
N GLN A 163 -5.16 -4.00 -24.75
CA GLN A 163 -5.94 -2.89 -24.19
C GLN A 163 -5.01 -1.96 -23.44
N GLU A 164 -5.04 -0.70 -23.79
CA GLU A 164 -4.31 0.36 -23.12
C GLU A 164 -5.25 1.55 -22.94
N GLY A 165 -5.21 2.18 -21.79
CA GLY A 165 -6.06 3.34 -21.52
C GLY A 165 -5.82 3.95 -20.17
N LYS A 166 -6.73 4.81 -19.78
CA LYS A 166 -6.75 5.45 -18.47
C LYS A 166 -8.19 5.66 -18.02
N THR A 167 -8.43 5.42 -16.76
CA THR A 167 -9.69 5.72 -16.10
C THR A 167 -9.44 6.43 -14.78
N SER A 168 -10.47 7.02 -14.21
CA SER A 168 -10.36 7.77 -12.97
C SER A 168 -11.61 7.62 -12.14
N GLY A 169 -11.47 7.75 -10.83
CA GLY A 169 -12.57 7.67 -9.90
C GLY A 169 -12.34 8.49 -8.65
N TRP A 170 -13.35 8.51 -7.82
CA TRP A 170 -13.37 9.23 -6.56
C TRP A 170 -13.62 8.28 -5.40
N ALA A 171 -12.92 8.52 -4.31
CA ALA A 171 -13.10 7.84 -3.03
C ALA A 171 -13.05 8.85 -1.90
N GLY A 172 -13.30 8.39 -0.67
CA GLY A 172 -13.24 9.24 0.50
C GLY A 172 -12.86 8.46 1.74
N ALA A 173 -12.53 9.21 2.79
CA ALA A 173 -12.24 8.65 4.10
C ALA A 173 -12.67 9.59 5.22
N LEU A 174 -13.01 9.00 6.36
CA LEU A 174 -13.22 9.68 7.63
C LEU A 174 -12.21 9.15 8.63
N SER A 175 -11.66 10.03 9.43
CA SER A 175 -10.73 9.63 10.50
C SER A 175 -10.94 10.45 11.76
N THR A 176 -10.56 9.86 12.88
CA THR A 176 -10.50 10.51 14.19
C THR A 176 -9.22 10.10 14.90
N SER A 177 -8.65 10.99 15.66
CA SER A 177 -7.50 10.72 16.51
C SER A 177 -7.72 11.29 17.90
N TRP A 178 -7.17 10.63 18.89
CA TRP A 178 -7.31 10.98 20.29
C TRP A 178 -5.98 10.87 21.02
N GLN A 179 -5.53 11.97 21.59
CA GLN A 179 -4.41 12.01 22.52
C GLN A 179 -4.95 11.70 23.91
N ILE A 180 -4.88 10.43 24.34
CA ILE A 180 -5.48 9.94 25.59
C ILE A 180 -4.69 10.46 26.77
N THR A 181 -3.36 10.36 26.71
CA THR A 181 -2.41 10.91 27.67
C THR A 181 -1.21 11.50 26.94
N SER A 182 -0.27 12.11 27.62
CA SER A 182 1.00 12.55 27.01
C SER A 182 1.81 11.44 26.36
N SER A 183 1.57 10.18 26.76
CA SER A 183 2.31 9.01 26.29
C SER A 183 1.49 8.07 25.40
N VAL A 184 0.17 8.22 25.35
CA VAL A 184 -0.74 7.29 24.64
C VAL A 184 -1.63 8.05 23.69
N SER A 185 -1.58 7.67 22.42
CA SER A 185 -2.49 8.18 21.39
C SER A 185 -3.10 7.04 20.57
N THR A 186 -4.25 7.29 19.98
CA THR A 186 -4.96 6.36 19.11
C THR A 186 -5.53 7.11 17.91
N ALA A 187 -5.74 6.40 16.82
CA ALA A 187 -6.43 6.92 15.64
C ALA A 187 -7.24 5.82 14.98
N LEU A 188 -8.34 6.21 14.37
CA LEU A 188 -9.21 5.34 13.60
C LEU A 188 -9.47 5.99 12.24
N ILE A 189 -9.35 5.23 11.17
CA ILE A 189 -9.72 5.66 9.83
C ILE A 189 -10.65 4.63 9.18
N HIS A 190 -11.66 5.13 8.49
CA HIS A 190 -12.46 4.34 7.57
C HIS A 190 -12.34 4.93 6.17
N ARG A 191 -11.76 4.15 5.26
CA ARG A 191 -11.72 4.44 3.82
C ARG A 191 -12.89 3.76 3.16
N PHE A 192 -13.73 4.53 2.46
CA PHE A 192 -14.90 4.00 1.77
C PHE A 192 -14.50 3.22 0.52
N SER A 193 -15.29 2.22 0.18
CA SER A 193 -15.18 1.54 -1.11
C SER A 193 -15.50 2.48 -2.27
N ALA A 194 -14.88 2.24 -3.42
CA ALA A 194 -15.13 2.98 -4.64
C ALA A 194 -15.20 2.03 -5.83
N SER A 195 -15.97 2.40 -6.84
CA SER A 195 -16.06 1.66 -8.11
C SER A 195 -16.05 2.65 -9.26
N PHE A 196 -15.15 2.42 -10.21
CA PHE A 196 -15.02 3.22 -11.42
C PHE A 196 -14.41 2.37 -12.54
N GLY A 197 -14.38 2.89 -13.75
CA GLY A 197 -13.82 2.19 -14.89
C GLY A 197 -14.29 2.80 -16.21
N ASP A 198 -14.03 2.07 -17.28
CA ASP A 198 -14.49 2.35 -18.63
C ASP A 198 -14.97 1.05 -19.31
N GLU A 199 -15.08 1.03 -20.62
CA GLU A 199 -15.51 -0.14 -21.37
C GLU A 199 -14.52 -1.33 -21.29
N ASN A 200 -13.25 -1.07 -20.97
CA ASN A 200 -12.18 -2.07 -20.96
C ASN A 200 -11.77 -2.52 -19.56
N ILE A 201 -11.99 -1.69 -18.53
CA ILE A 201 -11.55 -1.98 -17.17
C ILE A 201 -12.61 -1.56 -16.15
N THR A 202 -12.78 -2.39 -15.14
CA THR A 202 -13.55 -2.07 -13.92
C THR A 202 -12.66 -2.18 -12.72
N VAL A 203 -12.58 -1.09 -11.94
CA VAL A 203 -11.84 -1.03 -10.68
C VAL A 203 -12.84 -0.95 -9.53
N LYS A 204 -12.76 -1.91 -8.62
CA LYS A 204 -13.54 -1.93 -7.38
C LYS A 204 -12.59 -1.92 -6.20
N LEU A 205 -12.48 -0.79 -5.51
CA LEU A 205 -11.62 -0.64 -4.35
C LEU A 205 -12.35 -1.11 -3.08
N PRO A 206 -11.66 -1.82 -2.17
CA PRO A 206 -12.22 -2.24 -0.91
C PRO A 206 -12.48 -1.05 0.02
N SER A 207 -13.40 -1.23 0.97
CA SER A 207 -13.38 -0.41 2.18
C SER A 207 -12.30 -0.95 3.12
N ILE A 208 -11.60 -0.03 3.80
CA ILE A 208 -10.53 -0.38 4.74
C ILE A 208 -10.76 0.40 6.03
N THR A 209 -10.82 -0.32 7.14
CA THR A 209 -10.88 0.27 8.47
C THR A 209 -9.59 -0.06 9.21
N SER A 210 -8.89 0.95 9.72
CA SER A 210 -7.64 0.77 10.44
C SER A 210 -7.70 1.47 11.80
N LEU A 211 -7.30 0.75 12.82
CA LEU A 211 -7.11 1.26 14.19
C LEU A 211 -5.61 1.31 14.48
N TYR A 212 -5.16 2.45 14.98
CA TYR A 212 -3.77 2.71 15.35
C TYR A 212 -3.63 3.02 16.83
N GLY A 213 -2.52 2.59 17.41
CA GLY A 213 -2.10 2.97 18.75
C GLY A 213 -0.63 3.33 18.76
N ALA A 214 -0.27 4.35 19.55
CA ALA A 214 1.11 4.73 19.82
C ALA A 214 1.31 4.86 21.31
N PHE A 215 2.41 4.33 21.80
CA PHE A 215 2.80 4.36 23.20
C PHE A 215 4.26 4.79 23.35
N ALA A 216 4.47 5.98 23.89
CA ALA A 216 5.80 6.48 24.26
C ALA A 216 6.23 5.82 25.56
N ILE A 217 7.02 4.74 25.48
CA ILE A 217 7.59 4.03 26.65
C ILE A 217 8.54 4.93 27.41
N THR A 218 9.32 5.70 26.67
CA THR A 218 10.22 6.76 27.17
C THR A 218 10.11 7.97 26.25
N PRO A 219 10.66 9.13 26.63
CA PRO A 219 10.73 10.28 25.73
C PRO A 219 11.49 10.03 24.42
N LYS A 220 12.27 8.95 24.36
CA LYS A 220 13.09 8.58 23.18
C LYS A 220 12.57 7.34 22.45
N THR A 221 11.66 6.56 23.04
CA THR A 221 11.22 5.27 22.50
C THR A 221 9.71 5.21 22.39
N THR A 222 9.20 4.99 21.18
CA THR A 222 7.77 4.85 20.91
C THR A 222 7.49 3.51 20.26
N LEU A 223 6.48 2.81 20.78
CA LEU A 223 5.88 1.64 20.15
C LEU A 223 4.65 2.05 19.35
N HIS A 224 4.48 1.45 18.18
CA HIS A 224 3.31 1.61 17.32
C HIS A 224 2.66 0.27 17.07
N ALA A 225 1.35 0.26 16.96
CA ALA A 225 0.59 -0.93 16.58
C ALA A 225 -0.59 -0.52 15.69
N THR A 226 -0.98 -1.40 14.79
CA THR A 226 -2.19 -1.24 13.98
C THR A 226 -2.88 -2.57 13.74
N TYR A 227 -4.18 -2.49 13.65
CA TYR A 227 -5.05 -3.52 13.11
C TYR A 227 -5.86 -2.93 11.96
N SER A 228 -5.87 -3.59 10.81
CA SER A 228 -6.62 -3.16 9.63
C SER A 228 -7.49 -4.30 9.12
N TYR A 229 -8.72 -3.97 8.75
CA TYR A 229 -9.66 -4.86 8.09
C TYR A 229 -10.02 -4.31 6.72
N SER A 230 -9.76 -5.09 5.67
CA SER A 230 -10.05 -4.75 4.28
C SER A 230 -11.17 -5.63 3.75
N LYS A 231 -12.24 -5.01 3.28
CA LYS A 231 -13.40 -5.70 2.71
C LYS A 231 -13.20 -5.90 1.22
N PHE A 232 -12.47 -6.97 0.87
CA PHE A 232 -11.99 -7.26 -0.48
C PHE A 232 -12.87 -8.22 -1.27
N ASP A 233 -13.81 -8.89 -0.61
CA ASP A 233 -14.73 -9.81 -1.29
C ASP A 233 -15.50 -9.09 -2.41
N GLY A 234 -15.44 -9.63 -3.62
CA GLY A 234 -16.03 -9.03 -4.82
C GLY A 234 -15.37 -7.74 -5.30
N LYS A 235 -14.19 -7.39 -4.81
CA LYS A 235 -13.40 -6.22 -5.20
C LYS A 235 -12.22 -6.62 -6.08
N GLY A 236 -11.46 -5.63 -6.55
CA GLY A 236 -10.29 -5.81 -7.40
C GLY A 236 -10.44 -5.16 -8.77
N VAL A 237 -9.56 -5.53 -9.68
CA VAL A 237 -9.52 -5.02 -11.05
C VAL A 237 -9.94 -6.10 -12.03
N THR A 238 -10.86 -5.78 -12.91
CA THR A 238 -11.36 -6.70 -13.95
C THR A 238 -11.21 -6.05 -15.32
N TYR A 239 -10.65 -6.77 -16.27
CA TYR A 239 -10.53 -6.33 -17.67
C TYR A 239 -11.57 -7.04 -18.54
N ALA A 240 -12.18 -6.31 -19.47
CA ALA A 240 -13.12 -6.87 -20.42
C ALA A 240 -12.41 -7.88 -21.34
N ASN A 241 -13.06 -9.03 -21.53
CA ASN A 241 -12.55 -10.15 -22.37
C ASN A 241 -11.21 -10.76 -21.94
N TYR A 242 -10.70 -10.38 -20.76
CA TYR A 242 -9.51 -10.95 -20.18
C TYR A 242 -9.81 -12.32 -19.56
N GLN A 243 -8.94 -13.27 -19.84
CA GLN A 243 -8.94 -14.56 -19.15
C GLN A 243 -7.88 -14.53 -18.06
N ASP A 244 -8.29 -14.75 -16.81
CA ASP A 244 -7.40 -14.82 -15.67
C ASP A 244 -6.98 -16.28 -15.42
N PRO A 245 -5.85 -16.72 -16.02
CA PRO A 245 -5.51 -18.14 -16.10
C PRO A 245 -5.14 -18.77 -14.75
N ILE A 246 -4.77 -17.96 -13.78
CA ILE A 246 -4.32 -18.43 -12.45
C ILE A 246 -4.97 -17.67 -11.28
N GLY A 247 -6.10 -16.97 -11.52
CA GLY A 247 -6.86 -16.30 -10.46
C GLY A 247 -6.15 -15.13 -9.81
N LEU A 248 -5.35 -14.35 -10.56
CA LEU A 248 -4.56 -13.26 -10.00
C LEU A 248 -5.33 -11.96 -9.76
N LEU A 249 -6.41 -11.73 -10.53
CA LEU A 249 -7.14 -10.45 -10.53
C LEU A 249 -8.59 -10.56 -10.06
N ILE A 250 -9.12 -11.76 -9.94
CA ILE A 250 -10.51 -12.04 -9.55
C ILE A 250 -10.56 -13.04 -8.40
N GLY A 251 -11.69 -13.08 -7.70
CA GLY A 251 -11.92 -14.04 -6.64
C GLY A 251 -11.19 -13.68 -5.33
N TYR A 252 -11.17 -12.40 -4.97
CA TYR A 252 -10.58 -11.94 -3.71
C TYR A 252 -11.48 -12.17 -2.51
N GLN A 253 -10.86 -12.19 -1.34
CA GLN A 253 -11.52 -12.34 -0.05
C GLN A 253 -11.10 -11.20 0.90
N ASP A 254 -11.89 -11.01 1.95
CA ASP A 254 -11.58 -10.07 3.01
C ASP A 254 -10.24 -10.40 3.65
N SER A 255 -9.54 -9.39 4.14
CA SER A 255 -8.19 -9.51 4.68
C SER A 255 -8.05 -8.72 5.96
N GLN A 256 -7.35 -9.32 6.92
CA GLN A 256 -6.93 -8.69 8.15
C GLN A 256 -5.41 -8.48 8.13
N ARG A 257 -4.99 -7.37 8.73
CA ARG A 257 -3.58 -7.03 8.88
C ARG A 257 -3.30 -6.59 10.30
N VAL A 258 -2.20 -7.10 10.86
CA VAL A 258 -1.63 -6.60 12.10
C VAL A 258 -0.19 -6.18 11.86
N ALA A 259 0.19 -5.05 12.42
CA ALA A 259 1.56 -4.57 12.36
C ALA A 259 1.97 -3.93 13.68
N THR A 260 3.25 -4.03 13.97
CA THR A 260 3.87 -3.35 15.12
C THR A 260 5.24 -2.84 14.72
N SER A 261 5.65 -1.75 15.33
CA SER A 261 6.95 -1.13 15.09
C SER A 261 7.46 -0.39 16.32
N ILE A 262 8.74 -0.13 16.31
CA ILE A 262 9.44 0.62 17.35
C ILE A 262 10.29 1.71 16.71
N GLU A 263 10.28 2.89 17.31
CA GLU A 263 11.20 3.98 17.02
C GLU A 263 12.00 4.33 18.26
N HIS A 264 13.31 4.45 18.10
CA HIS A 264 14.21 4.89 19.18
C HIS A 264 15.09 6.03 18.70
N LYS A 265 15.13 7.13 19.45
CA LYS A 265 15.89 8.35 19.14
C LYS A 265 17.20 8.39 19.91
N ILE A 266 18.31 8.61 19.20
CA ILE A 266 19.67 8.76 19.76
C ILE A 266 20.31 10.01 19.15
N GLY A 267 20.32 11.11 19.91
CA GLY A 267 20.79 12.39 19.40
C GLY A 267 19.99 12.85 18.18
N ARG A 268 20.66 12.97 17.01
CA ARG A 268 20.02 13.33 15.73
C ARG A 268 19.49 12.14 14.95
N TRP A 269 19.74 10.91 15.41
CA TRP A 269 19.34 9.69 14.73
C TRP A 269 18.02 9.16 15.26
N SER A 270 17.22 8.62 14.37
CA SER A 270 16.05 7.80 14.70
C SER A 270 16.26 6.42 14.09
N LEU A 271 16.23 5.38 14.93
CA LEU A 271 16.29 3.99 14.51
C LEU A 271 14.88 3.42 14.54
N ARG A 272 14.50 2.69 13.49
CA ARG A 272 13.14 2.17 13.31
C ARG A 272 13.18 0.72 12.85
N GLY A 273 12.21 -0.05 13.32
CA GLY A 273 12.00 -1.41 12.87
C GLY A 273 10.54 -1.80 13.04
N GLY A 274 10.06 -2.67 12.18
CA GLY A 274 8.68 -3.11 12.22
C GLY A 274 8.44 -4.41 11.49
N VAL A 275 7.34 -5.05 11.86
CA VAL A 275 6.86 -6.29 11.28
C VAL A 275 5.37 -6.20 11.03
N SER A 276 4.90 -6.87 9.98
CA SER A 276 3.47 -7.03 9.72
C SER A 276 3.14 -8.44 9.24
N LEU A 277 1.92 -8.85 9.56
CA LEU A 277 1.29 -10.07 9.09
C LEU A 277 -0.02 -9.67 8.42
N ASP A 278 -0.16 -10.04 7.15
CA ASP A 278 -1.34 -9.74 6.35
C ASP A 278 -1.95 -11.03 5.84
N GLU A 279 -3.25 -11.21 6.01
CA GLU A 279 -3.97 -12.26 5.29
C GLU A 279 -3.94 -11.94 3.79
N ALA A 280 -3.58 -12.93 2.99
CA ALA A 280 -3.59 -12.79 1.55
C ALA A 280 -5.01 -12.57 1.03
N ILE A 281 -5.16 -11.61 0.11
CA ILE A 281 -6.48 -11.23 -0.42
C ILE A 281 -7.03 -12.20 -1.46
N ASP A 282 -6.20 -13.05 -2.04
CA ASP A 282 -6.66 -14.07 -2.98
C ASP A 282 -7.31 -15.27 -2.28
N GLN A 283 -8.11 -16.03 -3.00
CA GLN A 283 -8.89 -17.15 -2.43
C GLN A 283 -8.05 -18.35 -1.99
N LEU A 284 -6.79 -18.45 -2.39
CA LEU A 284 -5.89 -19.48 -1.93
C LEU A 284 -5.39 -19.20 -0.49
N GLY A 285 -5.49 -17.94 -0.07
CA GLY A 285 -5.23 -17.54 1.31
C GLY A 285 -3.74 -17.56 1.68
N GLY A 286 -3.48 -17.72 2.96
CA GLY A 286 -2.16 -17.70 3.56
C GLY A 286 -1.83 -16.36 4.22
N ILE A 287 -0.66 -16.28 4.84
CA ILE A 287 -0.19 -15.10 5.57
C ILE A 287 1.05 -14.55 4.88
N ASP A 288 0.99 -13.29 4.47
CA ASP A 288 2.13 -12.53 3.98
C ASP A 288 2.85 -11.89 5.15
N LYS A 289 4.17 -12.02 5.18
CA LYS A 289 5.03 -11.50 6.25
C LYS A 289 5.91 -10.40 5.69
N ARG A 290 6.03 -9.30 6.42
CA ARG A 290 6.92 -8.19 6.03
C ARG A 290 7.76 -7.75 7.20
N PHE A 291 9.04 -7.53 6.91
CA PHE A 291 10.03 -7.02 7.86
C PHE A 291 10.58 -5.70 7.34
N ARG A 292 10.77 -4.75 8.24
CA ARG A 292 11.21 -3.42 7.88
C ARG A 292 12.26 -2.91 8.86
N LEU A 293 13.23 -2.20 8.28
CA LEU A 293 14.23 -1.44 9.03
C LEU A 293 14.30 -0.04 8.43
N GLY A 294 14.54 0.94 9.27
CA GLY A 294 14.69 2.30 8.81
C GLY A 294 15.55 3.15 9.74
N VAL A 295 16.02 4.25 9.19
CA VAL A 295 16.83 5.22 9.88
C VAL A 295 16.43 6.64 9.44
N GLY A 296 16.39 7.55 10.39
CA GLY A 296 16.24 8.98 10.13
C GLY A 296 17.43 9.73 10.68
N TYR A 297 17.80 10.82 10.02
CA TYR A 297 18.84 11.73 10.49
C TYR A 297 18.39 13.18 10.37
N MET A 298 18.35 13.87 11.50
CA MET A 298 18.02 15.29 11.58
C MET A 298 19.22 16.12 11.14
N VAL A 299 19.23 16.55 9.87
CA VAL A 299 20.30 17.37 9.28
C VAL A 299 20.30 18.76 9.94
N THR A 300 19.12 19.35 10.05
CA THR A 300 18.87 20.60 10.79
C THR A 300 17.62 20.41 11.65
N LYS A 301 17.28 21.38 12.49
CA LYS A 301 16.01 21.37 13.23
C LYS A 301 14.76 21.37 12.33
N HIS A 302 14.92 21.78 11.07
CA HIS A 302 13.83 21.87 10.09
C HIS A 302 13.84 20.72 9.08
N PHE A 303 14.98 20.08 8.82
CA PHE A 303 15.14 19.10 7.76
C PHE A 303 15.66 17.75 8.28
N THR A 304 14.93 16.69 7.97
CA THR A 304 15.27 15.30 8.29
C THR A 304 15.29 14.46 7.02
N VAL A 305 16.28 13.61 6.88
CA VAL A 305 16.36 12.58 5.82
C VAL A 305 16.08 11.22 6.41
N ASN A 306 15.43 10.35 5.61
CA ASN A 306 15.04 9.01 6.01
C ASN A 306 15.46 7.99 4.95
N ALA A 307 15.79 6.79 5.41
CA ALA A 307 15.99 5.61 4.56
C ALA A 307 15.26 4.41 5.17
N ALA A 308 14.74 3.54 4.33
CA ALA A 308 14.05 2.33 4.76
C ALA A 308 14.37 1.16 3.84
N LEU A 309 14.39 -0.04 4.43
CA LEU A 309 14.47 -1.33 3.76
C LEU A 309 13.24 -2.14 4.12
N VAL A 310 12.61 -2.74 3.11
CA VAL A 310 11.44 -3.62 3.27
C VAL A 310 11.78 -4.97 2.66
N ASN A 311 11.48 -6.04 3.37
CA ASN A 311 11.53 -7.40 2.86
C ASN A 311 10.17 -8.04 3.03
N GLU A 312 9.60 -8.55 1.93
CA GLU A 312 8.27 -9.16 1.87
C GLU A 312 8.41 -10.63 1.52
N ASP A 313 7.84 -11.46 2.37
CA ASP A 313 7.71 -12.91 2.17
C ASP A 313 6.21 -13.23 2.02
N TYR A 314 5.81 -13.46 0.78
CA TYR A 314 4.42 -13.74 0.44
C TYR A 314 4.08 -15.21 0.59
N ALA A 315 2.85 -15.51 0.98
CA ALA A 315 2.34 -16.85 1.03
C ALA A 315 2.44 -17.55 -0.33
N ILE A 316 2.93 -18.78 -0.33
CA ILE A 316 3.02 -19.62 -1.54
C ILE A 316 1.60 -19.99 -1.97
N LYS A 317 1.32 -19.85 -3.27
CA LYS A 317 0.05 -20.21 -3.89
C LYS A 317 0.22 -21.52 -4.68
N GLU A 318 -0.59 -22.50 -4.34
CA GLU A 318 -0.55 -23.82 -4.98
C GLU A 318 -1.94 -24.28 -5.38
N ALA A 319 -2.07 -24.80 -6.60
CA ALA A 319 -3.20 -25.58 -7.06
C ALA A 319 -2.75 -27.01 -7.29
N ILE A 320 -3.34 -27.95 -6.56
CA ILE A 320 -2.96 -29.36 -6.54
C ILE A 320 -4.11 -30.23 -7.05
N ALA A 321 -3.81 -31.21 -7.89
CA ALA A 321 -4.74 -32.25 -8.31
C ALA A 321 -4.16 -33.64 -7.95
N GLY A 322 -4.74 -34.31 -6.95
CA GLY A 322 -4.21 -35.53 -6.40
C GLY A 322 -2.83 -35.31 -5.73
N GLU A 323 -1.81 -36.02 -6.20
CA GLU A 323 -0.42 -35.84 -5.72
C GLU A 323 0.40 -34.86 -6.58
N ALA A 324 -0.16 -34.34 -7.68
CA ALA A 324 0.54 -33.48 -8.62
C ALA A 324 0.24 -31.99 -8.37
N THR A 325 1.29 -31.18 -8.21
CA THR A 325 1.18 -29.74 -8.21
C THR A 325 1.00 -29.23 -9.64
N LEU A 326 -0.17 -28.66 -9.95
CA LEU A 326 -0.48 -28.12 -11.26
C LEU A 326 0.10 -26.72 -11.45
N VAL A 327 -0.07 -25.86 -10.45
CA VAL A 327 0.41 -24.48 -10.46
C VAL A 327 0.95 -24.14 -9.08
N LYS A 328 2.16 -23.57 -9.05
CA LYS A 328 2.77 -22.99 -7.86
C LYS A 328 3.28 -21.60 -8.18
N VAL A 329 2.93 -20.62 -7.36
CA VAL A 329 3.39 -19.24 -7.49
C VAL A 329 3.96 -18.79 -6.16
N GLN A 330 5.19 -18.30 -6.19
CA GLN A 330 5.87 -17.72 -5.03
C GLN A 330 6.34 -16.31 -5.37
N ASN A 331 5.94 -15.34 -4.55
CA ASN A 331 6.37 -13.96 -4.64
C ASN A 331 7.29 -13.60 -3.48
N ASN A 332 8.32 -12.82 -3.77
CA ASN A 332 9.18 -12.19 -2.78
C ASN A 332 9.35 -10.71 -3.17
N GLY A 333 9.11 -9.82 -2.22
CA GLY A 333 9.24 -8.39 -2.43
C GLY A 333 10.43 -7.82 -1.67
N LYS A 334 11.10 -6.86 -2.28
CA LYS A 334 12.14 -6.04 -1.64
C LYS A 334 11.96 -4.59 -2.04
N ALA A 335 12.07 -3.70 -1.08
CA ALA A 335 12.04 -2.28 -1.37
C ALA A 335 13.18 -1.56 -0.64
N PHE A 336 13.70 -0.55 -1.31
CA PHE A 336 14.59 0.45 -0.74
C PHE A 336 13.94 1.82 -0.95
N SER A 337 13.84 2.60 0.11
CA SER A 337 13.21 3.91 0.06
C SER A 337 14.12 4.98 0.65
N LEU A 338 14.17 6.11 -0.04
CA LEU A 338 14.79 7.35 0.43
C LEU A 338 13.75 8.44 0.48
N GLY A 339 13.79 9.25 1.51
CA GLY A 339 12.87 10.35 1.67
C GLY A 339 13.38 11.39 2.65
N GLY A 340 12.55 12.38 2.86
CA GLY A 340 12.82 13.42 3.82
C GLY A 340 11.59 14.27 4.09
N HIS A 341 11.68 15.07 5.12
CA HIS A 341 10.66 16.06 5.42
C HIS A 341 11.28 17.38 5.88
N TYR A 342 10.58 18.47 5.58
CA TYR A 342 10.97 19.82 5.92
C TYR A 342 9.82 20.53 6.61
N LYS A 343 10.14 21.21 7.74
CA LYS A 343 9.23 22.04 8.51
C LYS A 343 9.54 23.52 8.29
N PHE A 344 8.52 24.36 8.12
CA PHE A 344 8.70 25.79 7.87
C PHE A 344 7.55 26.65 8.41
#